data_e489ae0fbe267bb7e81d2ea89beed86f
#
_entry.id   e489ae0fbe267bb7e81d2ea89beed86f
#
_cell.length_a   1.000
_cell.length_b   1.000
_cell.length_c   1.000
_cell.angle_alpha   90.00
_cell.angle_beta   90.00
_cell.angle_gamma   90.00
#
_symmetry.space_group_name_H-M   'P 1'
#
loop_
_entity.id
_entity.type
_entity.pdbx_description
1 polymer ?
#
loop_
_entity_poly.entity_id
_entity_poly.type
_entity_poly.pdbx_seq_one_letter_code
_entity_poly.pdbx_strand_id
1 'polypeptide(L)'
;MKIEKINSFLVRDQFIVEIITDKGISGIGQSACWAYPEAVKSIVDRFENILIGKDPFMIEEINQLLMRTGPFRGSVLSGAISSIDIALWDIKAKFFETPIWNLLGGKVRDKIRLHLLLGI
;
A
#
# COMPACT_ATOMS: atom_id res chain seq x y z
N MET A 1 -6.54 -2.61 -16.98
CA MET A 1 -5.59 -3.37 -16.14
C MET A 1 -6.33 -3.84 -14.89
N LYS A 2 -5.99 -5.01 -14.39
CA LYS A 2 -6.68 -5.59 -13.21
C LYS A 2 -5.66 -6.10 -12.21
N ILE A 3 -6.00 -6.01 -10.93
CA ILE A 3 -5.25 -6.67 -9.87
C ILE A 3 -5.44 -8.18 -10.02
N GLU A 4 -4.33 -8.92 -10.13
CA GLU A 4 -4.33 -10.36 -10.33
C GLU A 4 -3.93 -11.11 -9.07
N LYS A 5 -2.98 -10.56 -8.29
CA LYS A 5 -2.44 -11.21 -7.11
C LYS A 5 -1.98 -10.20 -6.07
N ILE A 6 -2.10 -10.56 -4.81
CA ILE A 6 -1.58 -9.81 -3.66
C ILE A 6 -0.69 -10.74 -2.84
N ASN A 7 0.55 -10.34 -2.64
CA ASN A 7 1.50 -11.03 -1.78
C ASN A 7 1.74 -10.21 -0.51
N SER A 8 1.70 -10.86 0.63
CA SER A 8 1.90 -10.25 1.95
C SER A 8 3.15 -10.82 2.62
N PHE A 9 4.05 -9.96 3.06
CA PHE A 9 5.32 -10.34 3.68
C PHE A 9 5.48 -9.72 5.06
N LEU A 10 5.97 -10.52 6.01
CA LEU A 10 6.48 -10.06 7.30
C LEU A 10 7.99 -10.10 7.25
N VAL A 11 8.63 -8.95 7.40
CA VAL A 11 10.10 -8.82 7.42
C VAL A 11 10.49 -8.15 8.73
N ARG A 12 10.88 -8.96 9.71
CA ARG A 12 11.08 -8.53 11.11
C ARG A 12 9.80 -7.90 11.66
N ASP A 13 9.84 -6.64 12.05
CA ASP A 13 8.74 -5.84 12.59
C ASP A 13 8.01 -5.00 11.51
N GLN A 14 8.27 -5.29 10.24
CA GLN A 14 7.71 -4.57 9.10
C GLN A 14 6.70 -5.46 8.34
N PHE A 15 5.63 -4.84 7.87
CA PHE A 15 4.71 -5.45 6.92
C PHE A 15 4.90 -4.84 5.54
N ILE A 16 5.04 -5.69 4.53
CA ILE A 16 5.18 -5.30 3.13
C ILE A 16 4.10 -6.02 2.31
N VAL A 17 3.45 -5.29 1.40
CA VAL A 17 2.52 -5.84 0.42
C VAL A 17 3.05 -5.59 -0.99
N GLU A 18 2.92 -6.59 -1.85
CA GLU A 18 3.12 -6.48 -3.29
C GLU A 18 1.79 -6.76 -4.00
N ILE A 19 1.37 -5.83 -4.84
CA ILE A 19 0.18 -5.98 -5.70
C ILE A 19 0.66 -6.19 -7.12
N ILE A 20 0.25 -7.30 -7.74
CA ILE A 20 0.62 -7.68 -9.11
C ILE A 20 -0.60 -7.54 -10.00
N THR A 21 -0.39 -7.00 -11.19
CA THR A 21 -1.44 -6.80 -12.20
C THR A 21 -1.35 -7.82 -13.33
N ASP A 22 -2.45 -8.01 -14.06
CA ASP A 22 -2.55 -8.83 -15.25
C ASP A 22 -1.67 -8.36 -16.44
N LYS A 23 -1.00 -7.22 -16.28
CA LYS A 23 -0.01 -6.68 -17.24
C LYS A 23 1.43 -6.88 -16.77
N GLY A 24 1.66 -7.60 -15.69
CA GLY A 24 2.99 -7.85 -15.15
C GLY A 24 3.62 -6.66 -14.43
N ILE A 25 2.88 -5.56 -14.23
CA ILE A 25 3.35 -4.43 -13.41
C ILE A 25 3.01 -4.75 -11.97
N SER A 26 3.98 -4.62 -11.07
CA SER A 26 3.76 -4.75 -9.63
C SER A 26 4.08 -3.46 -8.88
N GLY A 27 3.36 -3.23 -7.80
CA GLY A 27 3.60 -2.15 -6.87
C GLY A 27 3.82 -2.66 -5.46
N ILE A 28 4.67 -1.97 -4.72
CA ILE A 28 5.04 -2.32 -3.34
C ILE A 28 4.56 -1.22 -2.41
N GLY A 29 3.93 -1.65 -1.31
CA GLY A 29 3.57 -0.78 -0.20
C GLY A 29 4.04 -1.34 1.12
N GLN A 30 4.19 -0.47 2.10
CA GLN A 30 4.65 -0.82 3.44
C GLN A 30 3.73 -0.19 4.48
N SER A 31 3.48 -0.90 5.57
CA SER A 31 2.87 -0.34 6.76
C SER A 31 3.88 -0.25 7.88
N ALA A 32 3.93 0.90 8.52
CA ALA A 32 4.71 1.15 9.73
C ALA A 32 3.84 1.08 11.00
N CYS A 33 2.85 0.20 11.04
CA CYS A 33 2.03 -0.03 12.22
C CYS A 33 2.88 -0.74 13.29
N TRP A 34 3.47 0.03 14.17
CA TRP A 34 4.39 -0.44 15.20
C TRP A 34 3.74 -1.51 16.08
N ALA A 35 4.51 -2.54 16.39
CA ALA A 35 4.16 -3.67 17.24
C ALA A 35 3.06 -4.61 16.74
N TYR A 36 2.42 -4.36 15.57
CA TYR A 36 1.29 -5.19 15.12
C TYR A 36 1.34 -5.51 13.61
N PRO A 37 2.49 -5.88 13.02
CA PRO A 37 2.58 -6.18 11.58
C PRO A 37 1.74 -7.40 11.20
N GLU A 38 1.60 -8.40 12.07
CA GLU A 38 0.77 -9.59 11.84
C GLU A 38 -0.71 -9.24 11.76
N ALA A 39 -1.17 -8.29 12.57
CA ALA A 39 -2.55 -7.81 12.52
C ALA A 39 -2.83 -7.06 11.21
N VAL A 40 -1.89 -6.24 10.75
CA VAL A 40 -1.98 -5.58 9.44
C VAL A 40 -2.03 -6.61 8.33
N LYS A 41 -1.15 -7.62 8.36
CA LYS A 41 -1.15 -8.72 7.40
C LYS A 41 -2.51 -9.42 7.33
N SER A 42 -3.07 -9.77 8.47
CA SER A 42 -4.37 -10.45 8.55
C SER A 42 -5.49 -9.63 7.88
N ILE A 43 -5.47 -8.30 8.01
CA ILE A 43 -6.44 -7.43 7.35
C ILE A 43 -6.20 -7.38 5.84
N VAL A 44 -4.95 -7.23 5.39
CA VAL A 44 -4.61 -7.21 3.96
C VAL A 44 -4.99 -8.52 3.28
N ASP A 45 -4.71 -9.66 3.92
CA ASP A 45 -5.10 -10.98 3.40
C ASP A 45 -6.63 -11.10 3.22
N ARG A 46 -7.43 -10.48 4.09
CA ARG A 46 -8.89 -10.40 3.91
C ARG A 46 -9.31 -9.48 2.77
N PHE A 47 -8.55 -8.43 2.50
CA PHE A 47 -8.82 -7.50 1.40
C PHE A 47 -8.54 -8.10 0.03
N GLU A 48 -7.74 -9.15 -0.07
CA GLU A 48 -7.44 -9.83 -1.33
C GLU A 48 -8.72 -10.16 -2.11
N ASN A 49 -9.71 -10.78 -1.45
CA ASN A 49 -10.99 -11.14 -2.08
C ASN A 49 -11.80 -9.94 -2.59
N ILE A 50 -11.55 -8.75 -2.04
CA ILE A 50 -12.24 -7.52 -2.43
C ILE A 50 -11.51 -6.85 -3.61
N LEU A 51 -10.19 -6.99 -3.66
CA LEU A 51 -9.31 -6.25 -4.56
C LEU A 51 -9.03 -6.98 -5.86
N ILE A 52 -8.98 -8.32 -5.85
CA ILE A 52 -8.76 -9.11 -7.07
C ILE A 52 -9.78 -8.75 -8.14
N GLY A 53 -9.31 -8.49 -9.35
CA GLY A 53 -10.11 -8.10 -10.51
C GLY A 53 -10.45 -6.62 -10.61
N LYS A 54 -10.16 -5.81 -9.57
CA LYS A 54 -10.35 -4.35 -9.62
C LYS A 54 -9.27 -3.66 -10.47
N ASP A 55 -9.62 -2.49 -10.98
CA ASP A 55 -8.67 -1.62 -11.66
C ASP A 55 -7.79 -0.90 -10.62
N PRO A 56 -6.45 -1.13 -10.63
CA PRO A 56 -5.54 -0.51 -9.68
C PRO A 56 -5.44 1.02 -9.83
N PHE A 57 -5.96 1.59 -10.91
CA PHE A 57 -5.97 3.05 -11.11
C PHE A 57 -7.10 3.76 -10.37
N MET A 58 -8.12 3.02 -9.93
CA MET A 58 -9.23 3.55 -9.14
C MET A 58 -8.88 3.65 -7.65
N ILE A 59 -7.78 4.34 -7.36
CA ILE A 59 -7.16 4.40 -6.01
C ILE A 59 -8.15 4.92 -4.98
N GLU A 60 -8.83 6.04 -5.27
CA GLU A 60 -9.80 6.63 -4.34
C GLU A 60 -11.04 5.74 -4.14
N GLU A 61 -11.53 5.09 -5.20
CA GLU A 61 -12.63 4.13 -5.08
C GLU A 61 -12.25 2.97 -4.17
N ILE A 62 -11.05 2.42 -4.36
CA ILE A 62 -10.51 1.33 -3.52
C ILE A 62 -10.37 1.80 -2.08
N ASN A 63 -9.80 2.97 -1.82
CA ASN A 63 -9.68 3.54 -0.49
C ASN A 63 -11.03 3.68 0.21
N GLN A 64 -12.01 4.26 -0.47
CA GLN A 64 -13.36 4.41 0.07
C GLN A 64 -14.03 3.06 0.35
N LEU A 65 -13.81 2.07 -0.51
CA LEU A 65 -14.33 0.73 -0.32
C LEU A 65 -13.71 0.08 0.93
N LEU A 66 -12.39 0.10 1.06
CA LEU A 66 -11.67 -0.51 2.18
C LEU A 66 -11.99 0.18 3.51
N MET A 67 -12.15 1.50 3.50
CA MET A 67 -12.55 2.27 4.69
C MET A 67 -13.95 1.91 5.20
N ARG A 68 -14.80 1.29 4.38
CA ARG A 68 -16.17 0.89 4.72
C ARG A 68 -16.32 -0.59 5.06
N THR A 69 -15.24 -1.36 5.07
CA THR A 69 -15.29 -2.81 5.33
C THR A 69 -15.67 -3.19 6.76
N GLY A 70 -15.64 -2.25 7.68
CA GLY A 70 -16.01 -2.50 9.07
C GLY A 70 -16.49 -1.24 9.81
N PRO A 71 -17.19 -1.40 10.93
CA PRO A 71 -17.76 -0.28 11.70
C PRO A 71 -16.70 0.48 12.51
N PHE A 72 -15.60 -0.17 12.85
CA PHE A 72 -14.53 0.40 13.69
C PHE A 72 -13.27 0.65 12.87
N ARG A 73 -12.64 1.78 13.16
CA ARG A 73 -11.39 2.20 12.55
C ARG A 73 -10.31 2.29 13.61
N GLY A 74 -9.08 2.07 13.22
CA GLY A 74 -7.93 2.15 14.11
C GLY A 74 -6.64 2.07 13.34
N SER A 75 -5.51 2.14 14.04
CA SER A 75 -4.17 2.17 13.46
C SER A 75 -3.88 0.96 12.55
N VAL A 76 -4.32 -0.22 12.95
CA VAL A 76 -4.09 -1.46 12.18
C VAL A 76 -4.84 -1.44 10.86
N LEU A 77 -6.13 -1.07 10.85
CA LEU A 77 -6.92 -0.94 9.63
C LEU A 77 -6.35 0.17 8.72
N SER A 78 -6.06 1.33 9.30
CA SER A 78 -5.47 2.45 8.54
C SER A 78 -4.10 2.09 7.98
N GLY A 79 -3.27 1.35 8.71
CA GLY A 79 -1.99 0.84 8.25
C GLY A 79 -2.13 -0.14 7.08
N ALA A 80 -3.11 -1.03 7.14
CA ALA A 80 -3.41 -1.96 6.04
C ALA A 80 -3.86 -1.21 4.77
N ILE A 81 -4.77 -0.25 4.90
CA ILE A 81 -5.25 0.57 3.78
C ILE A 81 -4.10 1.40 3.20
N SER A 82 -3.29 2.02 4.06
CA SER A 82 -2.15 2.83 3.63
C SER A 82 -1.12 2.01 2.83
N SER A 83 -0.83 0.78 3.24
CA SER A 83 0.10 -0.08 2.50
C SER A 83 -0.42 -0.42 1.10
N ILE A 84 -1.72 -0.68 0.97
CA ILE A 84 -2.37 -0.90 -0.34
C ILE A 84 -2.34 0.36 -1.18
N ASP A 85 -2.69 1.51 -0.62
CA ASP A 85 -2.67 2.80 -1.30
C ASP A 85 -1.29 3.10 -1.91
N ILE A 86 -0.23 2.95 -1.12
CA ILE A 86 1.15 3.13 -1.58
C ILE A 86 1.48 2.19 -2.75
N ALA A 87 1.08 0.92 -2.66
CA ALA A 87 1.31 -0.05 -3.74
C ALA A 87 0.56 0.32 -5.04
N LEU A 88 -0.66 0.83 -4.93
CA LEU A 88 -1.45 1.29 -6.09
C LEU A 88 -0.82 2.53 -6.75
N TRP A 89 -0.34 3.48 -5.96
CA TRP A 89 0.42 4.64 -6.48
C TRP A 89 1.73 4.20 -7.14
N ASP A 90 2.43 3.19 -6.61
CA ASP A 90 3.64 2.64 -7.21
C ASP A 90 3.34 1.98 -8.58
N ILE A 91 2.24 1.21 -8.69
CA ILE A 91 1.77 0.67 -9.98
C ILE A 91 1.51 1.80 -10.98
N LYS A 92 0.78 2.82 -10.55
CA LYS A 92 0.40 3.95 -11.42
C LYS A 92 1.63 4.72 -11.90
N ALA A 93 2.59 4.97 -11.02
CA ALA A 93 3.84 5.63 -11.34
C ALA A 93 4.68 4.83 -12.34
N LYS A 94 4.81 3.52 -12.14
CA LYS A 94 5.50 2.60 -13.06
C LYS A 94 4.83 2.54 -14.42
N PHE A 95 3.51 2.49 -14.46
CA PHE A 95 2.77 2.46 -15.72
C PHE A 95 2.99 3.73 -16.56
N PHE A 96 3.04 4.90 -15.93
CA PHE A 96 3.31 6.17 -16.61
C PHE A 96 4.81 6.52 -16.70
N GLU A 97 5.69 5.61 -16.31
CA GLU A 97 7.15 5.80 -16.32
C GLU A 97 7.58 7.13 -15.64
N THR A 98 6.93 7.47 -14.54
CA THR A 98 7.16 8.71 -13.80
C THR A 98 7.24 8.45 -12.29
N PRO A 99 8.03 9.21 -11.53
CA PRO A 99 8.07 9.04 -10.09
C PRO A 99 6.76 9.50 -9.42
N ILE A 100 6.40 8.87 -8.29
CA ILE A 100 5.16 9.15 -7.56
C ILE A 100 5.01 10.64 -7.23
N TRP A 101 6.09 11.32 -6.81
CA TRP A 101 6.02 12.73 -6.46
C TRP A 101 5.54 13.63 -7.64
N ASN A 102 5.79 13.22 -8.87
CA ASN A 102 5.32 13.96 -10.06
C ASN A 102 3.80 13.82 -10.23
N LEU A 103 3.25 12.64 -9.92
CA LEU A 103 1.80 12.41 -9.93
C LEU A 103 1.08 13.15 -8.79
N LEU A 104 1.78 13.42 -7.69
CA LEU A 104 1.23 14.08 -6.51
C LEU A 104 1.40 15.61 -6.50
N GLY A 105 1.79 16.22 -7.61
CA GLY A 105 1.86 17.69 -7.74
C GLY A 105 3.27 18.27 -7.74
N GLY A 106 4.31 17.43 -7.75
CA GLY A 106 5.69 17.88 -7.91
C GLY A 106 6.52 17.91 -6.64
N LYS A 107 7.78 18.21 -6.80
CA LYS A 107 8.80 18.18 -5.76
C LYS A 107 8.83 19.48 -4.96
N VAL A 108 8.87 19.36 -3.63
CA VAL A 108 9.07 20.50 -2.72
C VAL A 108 10.55 20.65 -2.33
N ARG A 109 11.29 19.55 -2.35
CA ARG A 109 12.72 19.50 -1.97
C ARG A 109 13.44 18.36 -2.71
N ASP A 110 14.75 18.52 -2.90
CA ASP A 110 15.59 17.51 -3.54
C ASP A 110 16.27 16.55 -2.56
N LYS A 111 16.32 16.92 -1.28
CA LYS A 111 16.94 16.12 -0.23
C LYS A 111 16.01 15.97 0.97
N ILE A 112 15.98 14.77 1.54
CA ILE A 112 15.26 14.47 2.77
C ILE A 112 16.29 14.27 3.88
N ARG A 113 16.11 14.98 5.00
CA ARG A 113 16.94 14.77 6.19
C ARG A 113 16.55 13.43 6.82
N LEU A 114 17.52 12.55 6.95
CA LEU A 114 17.34 11.28 7.64
C LEU A 114 17.51 11.48 9.14
N HIS A 115 16.67 10.82 9.92
CA HIS A 115 16.76 10.72 11.36
C HIS A 115 16.94 9.24 11.71
N LEU A 116 18.09 8.91 12.31
CA LEU A 116 18.37 7.56 12.75
C LEU A 116 18.06 7.44 14.25
N LEU A 117 17.08 6.59 14.57
CA LEU A 117 16.83 6.18 15.95
C LEU A 117 17.67 4.94 16.24
N LEU A 118 18.66 5.08 17.09
CA LEU A 118 19.40 3.94 17.64
C LEU A 118 18.58 3.42 18.82
N GLY A 119 17.97 2.27 18.66
CA GLY A 119 17.37 1.53 19.77
C GLY A 119 18.48 1.03 20.71
N ILE A 120 18.30 1.25 22.02
CA ILE A 120 19.11 0.66 23.08
C ILE A 120 18.59 -0.75 23.37
#